data_b59f13d6dbd4f1c348c7db588673e680
#
_entry.id   b59f13d6dbd4f1c348c7db588673e680
#
_cell.length_a   1.000
_cell.length_b   1.000
_cell.length_c   1.000
_cell.angle_alpha   90.00
_cell.angle_beta   90.00
_cell.angle_gamma   90.00
#
_symmetry.space_group_name_H-M   'P 1'
#
loop_
_entity.id
_entity.type
_entity.pdbx_description
1 polymer ?
#
loop_
_entity_poly.entity_id
_entity_poly.type
_entity_poly.pdbx_seq_one_letter_code
_entity_poly.pdbx_strand_id
1 'polypeptide(L)'
;VNKIFIAKDTDPDRRLDKIVALAKDNGIPTVVCDKGKLSTLIGDRDKHQGVVAQMAASEFVELPDFLDKLDAVKAEYEARGESMDGYSIAILDGIEDPHNIGAIIRSADAAGVKAILLPQRRSAGLTSTVAKVSAGALASMTVVRITNIVATLEKLKDRGFWVAGLSLEGAEDLFKSDLKRPLALVIGSEGDGISRLVAEHCDMLVKIPMAGQVQSLNA
;
A
#
# COMPACT_ATOMS: atom_id res chain seq x y z
N VAL A 1 -15.64 5.51 -0.18
CA VAL A 1 -16.61 5.23 0.90
C VAL A 1 -17.95 4.93 0.26
N ASN A 2 -18.53 3.73 0.54
CA ASN A 2 -19.79 3.30 -0.09
C ASN A 2 -21.01 3.69 0.74
N LYS A 3 -20.85 3.81 2.04
CA LYS A 3 -21.94 4.14 2.97
C LYS A 3 -21.38 4.66 4.29
N ILE A 4 -22.06 5.61 4.90
CA ILE A 4 -21.75 6.10 6.24
C ILE A 4 -22.89 5.77 7.19
N PHE A 5 -22.56 5.19 8.34
CA PHE A 5 -23.49 4.93 9.43
C PHE A 5 -23.24 5.92 10.56
N ILE A 6 -24.29 6.52 11.10
CA ILE A 6 -24.24 7.52 12.15
C ILE A 6 -25.13 7.08 13.30
N ALA A 7 -24.66 7.20 14.54
CA ALA A 7 -25.47 6.90 15.71
C ALA A 7 -26.55 7.97 15.93
N LYS A 8 -27.78 7.56 16.28
CA LYS A 8 -28.91 8.45 16.58
C LYS A 8 -28.61 9.42 17.72
N ASP A 9 -27.89 8.93 18.76
CA ASP A 9 -27.64 9.63 20.01
C ASP A 9 -26.19 10.13 20.08
N THR A 10 -25.72 10.75 19.02
CA THR A 10 -24.39 11.40 19.01
C THR A 10 -24.58 12.86 19.37
N ASP A 11 -23.80 13.36 20.34
CA ASP A 11 -23.78 14.78 20.67
C ASP A 11 -23.43 15.62 19.42
N PRO A 12 -24.00 16.81 19.27
CA PRO A 12 -23.69 17.71 18.17
C PRO A 12 -22.19 17.97 18.11
N ASP A 13 -21.53 17.46 17.06
CA ASP A 13 -20.09 17.67 16.83
C ASP A 13 -19.90 18.24 15.43
N ARG A 14 -19.22 19.39 15.36
CA ARG A 14 -18.87 20.06 14.09
C ARG A 14 -18.15 19.15 13.10
N ARG A 15 -17.45 18.11 13.60
CA ARG A 15 -16.78 17.12 12.74
C ARG A 15 -17.79 16.19 12.08
N LEU A 16 -18.83 15.79 12.82
CA LEU A 16 -19.91 14.96 12.30
C LEU A 16 -20.69 15.71 11.21
N ASP A 17 -21.01 16.99 11.46
CA ASP A 17 -21.69 17.83 10.46
C ASP A 17 -20.88 17.97 9.17
N LYS A 18 -19.56 18.12 9.28
CA LYS A 18 -18.67 18.12 8.11
C LYS A 18 -18.66 16.78 7.36
N ILE A 19 -18.65 15.66 8.09
CA ILE A 19 -18.72 14.32 7.48
C ILE A 19 -20.03 14.14 6.71
N VAL A 20 -21.15 14.56 7.31
CA VAL A 20 -22.48 14.49 6.67
C VAL A 20 -22.54 15.37 5.42
N ALA A 21 -22.04 16.60 5.50
CA ALA A 21 -22.00 17.53 4.37
C ALA A 21 -21.14 16.95 3.21
N LEU A 22 -19.93 16.48 3.52
CA LEU A 22 -19.04 15.84 2.53
C LEU A 22 -19.66 14.59 1.92
N ALA A 23 -20.36 13.77 2.71
CA ALA A 23 -21.06 12.60 2.22
C ALA A 23 -22.15 12.99 1.22
N LYS A 24 -22.93 14.01 1.54
CA LYS A 24 -24.00 14.53 0.66
C LYS A 24 -23.43 15.08 -0.64
N ASP A 25 -22.37 15.89 -0.56
CA ASP A 25 -21.72 16.51 -1.74
C ASP A 25 -21.12 15.46 -2.69
N ASN A 26 -20.71 14.31 -2.14
CA ASN A 26 -20.15 13.19 -2.92
C ASN A 26 -21.16 12.07 -3.22
N GLY A 27 -22.45 12.27 -2.96
CA GLY A 27 -23.50 11.27 -3.24
C GLY A 27 -23.38 9.97 -2.40
N ILE A 28 -22.70 10.03 -1.23
CA ILE A 28 -22.49 8.86 -0.37
C ILE A 28 -23.71 8.66 0.53
N PRO A 29 -24.40 7.49 0.47
CA PRO A 29 -25.54 7.21 1.32
C PRO A 29 -25.21 7.26 2.81
N THR A 30 -25.99 7.99 3.57
CA THR A 30 -25.87 8.10 5.03
C THR A 30 -27.03 7.37 5.71
N VAL A 31 -26.74 6.52 6.69
CA VAL A 31 -27.74 5.75 7.43
C VAL A 31 -27.63 6.04 8.92
N VAL A 32 -28.71 6.54 9.51
CA VAL A 32 -28.78 6.74 10.96
C VAL A 32 -29.21 5.44 11.63
N CYS A 33 -28.49 5.00 12.65
CA CYS A 33 -28.76 3.74 13.36
C CYS A 33 -28.34 3.81 14.84
N ASP A 34 -28.65 2.78 15.61
CA ASP A 34 -28.29 2.70 17.02
C ASP A 34 -26.79 2.42 17.22
N LYS A 35 -26.20 2.89 18.33
CA LYS A 35 -24.79 2.64 18.69
C LYS A 35 -24.42 1.16 18.69
N GLY A 36 -25.37 0.28 19.07
CA GLY A 36 -25.17 -1.16 19.04
C GLY A 36 -24.89 -1.71 17.63
N LYS A 37 -25.56 -1.17 16.61
CA LYS A 37 -25.32 -1.53 15.21
C LYS A 37 -23.94 -1.08 14.73
N LEU A 38 -23.49 0.10 15.13
CA LEU A 38 -22.14 0.58 14.84
C LEU A 38 -21.09 -0.33 15.46
N SER A 39 -21.26 -0.72 16.72
CA SER A 39 -20.37 -1.64 17.43
C SER A 39 -20.31 -3.02 16.75
N THR A 40 -21.44 -3.52 16.25
CA THR A 40 -21.48 -4.77 15.49
C THR A 40 -20.69 -4.67 14.18
N LEU A 41 -20.74 -3.51 13.50
CA LEU A 41 -20.04 -3.31 12.23
C LEU A 41 -18.52 -3.30 12.38
N ILE A 42 -18.00 -2.80 13.50
CA ILE A 42 -16.54 -2.69 13.74
C ILE A 42 -15.98 -3.70 14.74
N GLY A 43 -16.86 -4.49 15.41
CA GLY A 43 -16.44 -5.48 16.41
C GLY A 43 -15.89 -4.90 17.72
N ASP A 44 -16.02 -3.59 17.97
CA ASP A 44 -15.53 -2.94 19.20
C ASP A 44 -16.44 -1.77 19.60
N ARG A 45 -16.96 -1.82 20.84
CA ARG A 45 -17.97 -0.87 21.31
C ARG A 45 -17.48 0.55 21.51
N ASP A 46 -16.20 0.75 21.80
CA ASP A 46 -15.71 2.02 22.33
C ASP A 46 -14.93 2.89 21.31
N LYS A 47 -14.81 2.44 20.08
CA LYS A 47 -13.91 3.10 19.12
C LYS A 47 -14.57 3.83 17.93
N HIS A 48 -15.89 3.75 17.76
CA HIS A 48 -16.55 4.35 16.58
C HIS A 48 -16.87 5.85 16.71
N GLN A 49 -16.81 6.45 17.89
CA GLN A 49 -17.10 7.87 18.13
C GLN A 49 -18.41 8.39 17.46
N GLY A 50 -19.40 7.51 17.33
CA GLY A 50 -20.70 7.85 16.74
C GLY A 50 -20.78 7.76 15.21
N VAL A 51 -19.71 7.41 14.50
CA VAL A 51 -19.69 7.27 13.04
C VAL A 51 -18.88 6.05 12.60
N VAL A 52 -19.37 5.35 11.56
CA VAL A 52 -18.64 4.26 10.89
C VAL A 52 -18.80 4.43 9.38
N ALA A 53 -17.70 4.47 8.66
CA ALA A 53 -17.70 4.45 7.21
C ALA A 53 -17.49 3.03 6.69
N GLN A 54 -18.44 2.54 5.90
CA GLN A 54 -18.29 1.30 5.15
C GLN A 54 -17.59 1.64 3.83
N MET A 55 -16.37 1.17 3.70
CA MET A 55 -15.64 1.23 2.44
C MET A 55 -15.88 -0.08 1.68
N ALA A 56 -15.97 -0.02 0.34
CA ALA A 56 -15.63 -1.21 -0.44
C ALA A 56 -14.21 -1.62 -0.02
N ALA A 57 -13.96 -2.90 0.09
CA ALA A 57 -12.60 -3.37 0.04
C ALA A 57 -11.96 -2.69 -1.17
N SER A 58 -10.83 -2.00 -0.98
CA SER A 58 -10.11 -1.36 -2.09
C SER A 58 -9.96 -2.41 -3.17
N GLU A 59 -10.46 -2.16 -4.36
CA GLU A 59 -10.34 -3.13 -5.45
C GLU A 59 -8.88 -3.15 -5.89
N PHE A 60 -8.38 -4.34 -6.14
CA PHE A 60 -7.08 -4.48 -6.76
C PHE A 60 -7.14 -3.96 -8.21
N VAL A 61 -6.11 -3.26 -8.60
CA VAL A 61 -5.84 -3.01 -10.01
C VAL A 61 -5.15 -4.25 -10.58
N GLU A 62 -5.58 -4.73 -11.73
CA GLU A 62 -4.91 -5.83 -12.42
C GLU A 62 -3.61 -5.34 -13.07
N LEU A 63 -2.60 -6.23 -13.14
CA LEU A 63 -1.28 -5.85 -13.64
C LEU A 63 -1.30 -5.25 -15.05
N PRO A 64 -2.04 -5.76 -16.04
CA PRO A 64 -2.11 -5.14 -17.36
C PRO A 64 -2.57 -3.68 -17.31
N ASP A 65 -3.67 -3.41 -16.60
CA ASP A 65 -4.23 -2.06 -16.48
C ASP A 65 -3.26 -1.09 -15.78
N PHE A 66 -2.50 -1.60 -14.81
CA PHE A 66 -1.45 -0.82 -14.15
C PHE A 66 -0.30 -0.51 -15.11
N LEU A 67 0.15 -1.47 -15.89
CA LEU A 67 1.24 -1.27 -16.85
C LEU A 67 0.84 -0.28 -17.97
N ASP A 68 -0.39 -0.35 -18.46
CA ASP A 68 -0.91 0.61 -19.44
C ASP A 68 -0.93 2.05 -18.89
N LYS A 69 -1.34 2.21 -17.62
CA LYS A 69 -1.28 3.51 -16.93
C LYS A 69 0.16 3.98 -16.74
N LEU A 70 1.07 3.06 -16.40
CA LEU A 70 2.48 3.38 -16.22
C LEU A 70 3.11 3.85 -17.53
N ASP A 71 2.79 3.21 -18.66
CA ASP A 71 3.24 3.60 -19.98
C ASP A 71 2.71 5.01 -20.37
N ALA A 72 1.46 5.32 -20.02
CA ALA A 72 0.89 6.66 -20.21
C ALA A 72 1.62 7.72 -19.35
N VAL A 73 1.89 7.43 -18.08
CA VAL A 73 2.66 8.31 -17.19
C VAL A 73 4.06 8.55 -17.75
N LYS A 74 4.75 7.49 -18.21
CA LYS A 74 6.07 7.61 -18.83
C LYS A 74 6.05 8.53 -20.04
N ALA A 75 5.06 8.37 -20.92
CA ALA A 75 4.89 9.24 -22.10
C ALA A 75 4.67 10.72 -21.72
N GLU A 76 3.96 10.98 -20.60
CA GLU A 76 3.76 12.35 -20.09
C GLU A 76 5.07 12.98 -19.60
N TYR A 77 5.93 12.22 -18.90
CA TYR A 77 7.26 12.69 -18.49
C TYR A 77 8.13 12.99 -19.69
N GLU A 78 8.17 12.07 -20.66
CA GLU A 78 8.92 12.24 -21.91
C GLU A 78 8.45 13.48 -22.70
N ALA A 79 7.16 13.71 -22.81
CA ALA A 79 6.58 14.86 -23.49
C ALA A 79 6.96 16.21 -22.83
N ARG A 80 7.22 16.19 -21.50
CA ARG A 80 7.68 17.37 -20.75
C ARG A 80 9.22 17.51 -20.74
N GLY A 81 9.96 16.54 -21.29
CA GLY A 81 11.41 16.48 -21.22
C GLY A 81 11.92 16.18 -19.81
N GLU A 82 11.10 15.54 -18.97
CA GLU A 82 11.40 15.18 -17.59
C GLU A 82 11.77 13.70 -17.50
N SER A 83 12.61 13.34 -16.53
CA SER A 83 12.84 11.94 -16.17
C SER A 83 11.82 11.46 -15.14
N MET A 84 11.61 10.16 -15.06
CA MET A 84 10.82 9.54 -13.98
C MET A 84 11.64 9.32 -12.69
N ASP A 85 12.76 10.02 -12.52
CA ASP A 85 13.59 9.91 -11.32
C ASP A 85 12.77 10.19 -10.07
N GLY A 86 12.92 9.32 -9.06
CA GLY A 86 12.12 9.35 -7.85
C GLY A 86 10.72 8.72 -7.97
N TYR A 87 10.32 8.24 -9.15
CA TYR A 87 9.10 7.44 -9.27
C TYR A 87 9.35 6.05 -8.69
N SER A 88 8.66 5.70 -7.62
CA SER A 88 8.90 4.46 -6.90
C SER A 88 7.63 3.63 -6.74
N ILE A 89 7.80 2.33 -6.78
CA ILE A 89 6.79 1.32 -6.50
C ILE A 89 7.37 0.29 -5.52
N ALA A 90 6.53 -0.36 -4.72
CA ALA A 90 6.95 -1.42 -3.82
C ALA A 90 6.31 -2.75 -4.21
N ILE A 91 7.07 -3.84 -4.08
CA ILE A 91 6.61 -5.21 -4.37
C ILE A 91 6.82 -6.02 -3.10
N LEU A 92 5.77 -6.67 -2.61
CA LEU A 92 5.83 -7.44 -1.39
C LEU A 92 5.99 -8.94 -1.70
N ASP A 93 7.05 -9.56 -1.20
CA ASP A 93 7.33 -10.99 -1.40
C ASP A 93 7.14 -11.76 -0.09
N GLY A 94 6.08 -12.57 -0.01
CA GLY A 94 5.83 -13.44 1.14
C GLY A 94 5.35 -12.72 2.40
N ILE A 95 4.85 -11.49 2.32
CA ILE A 95 4.28 -10.77 3.47
C ILE A 95 2.82 -11.17 3.63
N GLU A 96 2.54 -11.99 4.62
CA GLU A 96 1.21 -12.58 4.85
C GLU A 96 0.43 -11.92 5.99
N ASP A 97 1.11 -11.26 6.93
CA ASP A 97 0.44 -10.56 8.03
C ASP A 97 -0.25 -9.28 7.54
N PRO A 98 -1.59 -9.17 7.71
CA PRO A 98 -2.33 -7.98 7.35
C PRO A 98 -1.91 -6.72 8.11
N HIS A 99 -1.33 -6.84 9.31
CA HIS A 99 -0.79 -5.71 10.04
C HIS A 99 0.45 -5.13 9.34
N ASN A 100 1.36 -5.99 8.88
CA ASN A 100 2.55 -5.58 8.14
C ASN A 100 2.17 -4.96 6.79
N ILE A 101 1.27 -5.58 6.04
CA ILE A 101 0.76 -5.01 4.77
C ILE A 101 0.17 -3.61 5.01
N GLY A 102 -0.66 -3.44 6.05
CA GLY A 102 -1.24 -2.15 6.37
C GLY A 102 -0.20 -1.10 6.77
N ALA A 103 0.82 -1.48 7.55
CA ALA A 103 1.91 -0.60 7.96
C ALA A 103 2.77 -0.17 6.76
N ILE A 104 3.09 -1.11 5.85
CA ILE A 104 3.83 -0.81 4.62
C ILE A 104 3.04 0.14 3.72
N ILE A 105 1.75 -0.10 3.50
CA ILE A 105 0.90 0.78 2.70
C ILE A 105 0.91 2.21 3.27
N ARG A 106 0.79 2.35 4.59
CA ARG A 106 0.85 3.65 5.26
C ARG A 106 2.20 4.34 5.07
N SER A 107 3.29 3.61 5.25
CA SER A 107 4.64 4.15 5.10
C SER A 107 4.94 4.52 3.65
N ALA A 108 4.51 3.68 2.71
CA ALA A 108 4.66 3.90 1.27
C ALA A 108 3.90 5.15 0.81
N ASP A 109 2.65 5.35 1.26
CA ASP A 109 1.86 6.54 0.96
C ASP A 109 2.57 7.80 1.50
N ALA A 110 3.03 7.76 2.75
CA ALA A 110 3.75 8.87 3.38
C ALA A 110 5.09 9.18 2.67
N ALA A 111 5.75 8.17 2.09
CA ALA A 111 6.98 8.32 1.32
C ALA A 111 6.76 8.69 -0.15
N GLY A 112 5.50 8.79 -0.61
CA GLY A 112 5.15 9.14 -1.99
C GLY A 112 5.31 8.01 -3.00
N VAL A 113 5.41 6.75 -2.53
CA VAL A 113 5.40 5.55 -3.40
C VAL A 113 4.09 5.50 -4.18
N LYS A 114 4.15 5.20 -5.47
CA LYS A 114 3.01 5.33 -6.39
C LYS A 114 2.10 4.11 -6.45
N ALA A 115 2.65 2.93 -6.18
CA ALA A 115 1.89 1.69 -6.16
C ALA A 115 2.52 0.64 -5.27
N ILE A 116 1.69 -0.26 -4.75
CA ILE A 116 2.10 -1.48 -4.05
C ILE A 116 1.64 -2.70 -4.87
N LEU A 117 2.56 -3.59 -5.19
CA LEU A 117 2.28 -4.82 -5.91
C LEU A 117 2.22 -6.00 -4.92
N LEU A 118 1.07 -6.65 -4.86
CA LEU A 118 0.81 -7.77 -3.96
C LEU A 118 0.61 -9.06 -4.74
N PRO A 119 1.36 -10.13 -4.44
CA PRO A 119 1.09 -11.45 -4.99
C PRO A 119 -0.30 -11.95 -4.61
N GLN A 120 -0.98 -12.61 -5.54
CA GLN A 120 -2.27 -13.24 -5.29
C GLN A 120 -2.18 -14.39 -4.27
N ARG A 121 -1.03 -15.05 -4.20
CA ARG A 121 -0.72 -16.11 -3.24
C ARG A 121 0.31 -15.61 -2.24
N ARG A 122 0.28 -16.15 -1.02
CA ARG A 122 1.17 -15.75 0.09
C ARG A 122 1.06 -14.26 0.43
N SER A 123 -0.17 -13.76 0.46
CA SER A 123 -0.52 -12.42 0.90
C SER A 123 -1.92 -12.41 1.50
N ALA A 124 -2.14 -11.65 2.56
CA ALA A 124 -3.44 -11.56 3.23
C ALA A 124 -4.52 -10.84 2.42
N GLY A 125 -4.18 -10.22 1.29
CA GLY A 125 -5.10 -9.40 0.53
C GLY A 125 -5.53 -8.12 1.26
N LEU A 126 -6.49 -7.39 0.70
CA LEU A 126 -6.98 -6.11 1.24
C LEU A 126 -8.12 -6.33 2.25
N THR A 127 -7.78 -6.86 3.41
CA THR A 127 -8.73 -7.13 4.50
C THR A 127 -9.13 -5.86 5.25
N SER A 128 -10.17 -5.97 6.10
CA SER A 128 -10.55 -4.89 7.02
C SER A 128 -9.43 -4.50 7.98
N THR A 129 -8.57 -5.44 8.36
CA THR A 129 -7.38 -5.19 9.19
C THR A 129 -6.37 -4.34 8.43
N VAL A 130 -6.06 -4.65 7.16
CA VAL A 130 -5.20 -3.83 6.29
C VAL A 130 -5.74 -2.41 6.17
N ALA A 131 -7.05 -2.25 5.91
CA ALA A 131 -7.69 -0.94 5.81
C ALA A 131 -7.58 -0.14 7.11
N LYS A 132 -7.72 -0.80 8.27
CA LYS A 132 -7.60 -0.16 9.58
C LYS A 132 -6.17 0.27 9.89
N VAL A 133 -5.20 -0.62 9.68
CA VAL A 133 -3.79 -0.38 10.01
C VAL A 133 -3.17 0.67 9.08
N SER A 134 -3.57 0.69 7.81
CA SER A 134 -3.11 1.69 6.84
C SER A 134 -3.58 3.13 7.15
N ALA A 135 -4.45 3.31 8.16
CA ALA A 135 -4.92 4.64 8.64
C ALA A 135 -5.48 5.55 7.52
N GLY A 136 -6.13 4.96 6.52
CA GLY A 136 -6.72 5.67 5.38
C GLY A 136 -5.85 5.69 4.12
N ALA A 137 -4.55 5.40 4.21
CA ALA A 137 -3.64 5.38 3.06
C ALA A 137 -4.09 4.40 1.96
N LEU A 138 -4.77 3.31 2.33
CA LEU A 138 -5.31 2.34 1.37
C LEU A 138 -6.32 2.98 0.38
N ALA A 139 -6.97 4.08 0.75
CA ALA A 139 -7.94 4.74 -0.12
C ALA A 139 -7.29 5.54 -1.26
N SER A 140 -6.05 5.99 -1.08
CA SER A 140 -5.26 6.76 -2.06
C SER A 140 -4.23 5.90 -2.79
N MET A 141 -3.80 4.79 -2.17
CA MET A 141 -2.75 3.94 -2.72
C MET A 141 -3.28 3.02 -3.84
N THR A 142 -2.58 3.01 -4.96
CA THR A 142 -2.80 2.00 -6.00
C THR A 142 -2.23 0.67 -5.53
N VAL A 143 -3.11 -0.33 -5.34
CA VAL A 143 -2.68 -1.69 -4.98
C VAL A 143 -2.93 -2.62 -6.16
N VAL A 144 -1.86 -3.18 -6.68
CA VAL A 144 -1.86 -4.01 -7.90
C VAL A 144 -1.79 -5.49 -7.52
N ARG A 145 -2.65 -6.30 -8.10
CA ARG A 145 -2.60 -7.75 -7.96
C ARG A 145 -1.63 -8.34 -8.98
N ILE A 146 -0.69 -9.15 -8.51
CA ILE A 146 0.25 -9.86 -9.39
C ILE A 146 0.20 -11.36 -9.14
N THR A 147 0.48 -12.16 -10.16
CA THR A 147 0.51 -13.64 -10.06
C THR A 147 1.93 -14.19 -9.94
N ASN A 148 2.91 -13.52 -10.54
CA ASN A 148 4.30 -13.94 -10.58
C ASN A 148 5.20 -12.71 -10.42
N ILE A 149 5.96 -12.67 -9.32
CA ILE A 149 6.84 -11.54 -9.02
C ILE A 149 7.91 -11.43 -10.12
N VAL A 150 8.65 -12.50 -10.43
CA VAL A 150 9.76 -12.47 -11.40
C VAL A 150 9.29 -11.96 -12.77
N ALA A 151 8.19 -12.49 -13.29
CA ALA A 151 7.63 -12.02 -14.55
C ALA A 151 7.18 -10.54 -14.49
N THR A 152 6.81 -10.06 -13.30
CA THR A 152 6.47 -8.66 -13.10
C THR A 152 7.72 -7.79 -13.07
N LEU A 153 8.79 -8.24 -12.40
CA LEU A 153 10.07 -7.53 -12.39
C LEU A 153 10.58 -7.29 -13.82
N GLU A 154 10.58 -8.33 -14.67
CA GLU A 154 11.03 -8.19 -16.06
C GLU A 154 10.21 -7.14 -16.82
N LYS A 155 8.87 -7.16 -16.69
CA LYS A 155 8.00 -6.14 -17.31
C LYS A 155 8.26 -4.72 -16.84
N LEU A 156 8.69 -4.55 -15.59
CA LEU A 156 9.06 -3.24 -15.04
C LEU A 156 10.44 -2.79 -15.54
N LYS A 157 11.41 -3.73 -15.63
CA LYS A 157 12.73 -3.47 -16.22
C LYS A 157 12.61 -3.04 -17.67
N ASP A 158 11.77 -3.69 -18.48
CA ASP A 158 11.48 -3.30 -19.86
C ASP A 158 10.98 -1.84 -19.97
N ARG A 159 10.41 -1.29 -18.88
CA ARG A 159 9.94 0.09 -18.78
C ARG A 159 10.93 1.06 -18.16
N GLY A 160 12.13 0.58 -17.84
CA GLY A 160 13.22 1.39 -17.32
C GLY A 160 13.29 1.48 -15.79
N PHE A 161 12.54 0.63 -15.06
CA PHE A 161 12.68 0.53 -13.61
C PHE A 161 13.94 -0.25 -13.23
N TRP A 162 14.64 0.25 -12.23
CA TRP A 162 15.63 -0.51 -11.49
C TRP A 162 14.95 -1.28 -10.35
N VAL A 163 15.35 -2.54 -10.22
CA VAL A 163 14.81 -3.41 -9.18
C VAL A 163 15.82 -3.54 -8.06
N ALA A 164 15.49 -3.01 -6.89
CA ALA A 164 16.28 -3.15 -5.67
C ALA A 164 15.57 -4.10 -4.70
N GLY A 165 16.25 -5.15 -4.27
CA GLY A 165 15.75 -6.09 -3.27
C GLY A 165 16.31 -5.79 -1.89
N LEU A 166 15.46 -5.75 -0.85
CA LEU A 166 15.91 -5.66 0.54
C LEU A 166 16.42 -7.03 0.99
N SER A 167 17.71 -7.10 1.33
CA SER A 167 18.38 -8.32 1.81
C SER A 167 19.40 -7.98 2.87
N LEU A 168 19.71 -8.93 3.75
CA LEU A 168 20.81 -8.79 4.71
C LEU A 168 22.14 -9.27 4.12
N GLU A 169 22.09 -10.29 3.26
CA GLU A 169 23.26 -10.95 2.70
C GLU A 169 23.61 -10.40 1.33
N GLY A 170 24.93 -10.22 1.08
CA GLY A 170 25.45 -9.78 -0.21
C GLY A 170 24.97 -8.40 -0.68
N ALA A 171 24.42 -7.60 0.24
CA ALA A 171 23.74 -6.35 -0.08
C ALA A 171 24.61 -5.12 0.18
N GLU A 172 24.47 -4.11 -0.69
CA GLU A 172 25.06 -2.80 -0.50
C GLU A 172 24.32 -2.00 0.58
N ASP A 173 25.02 -1.04 1.18
CA ASP A 173 24.41 -0.10 2.12
C ASP A 173 23.40 0.79 1.38
N LEU A 174 22.13 0.75 1.81
CA LEU A 174 21.03 1.52 1.24
C LEU A 174 21.38 3.02 1.08
N PHE A 175 22.06 3.60 2.08
CA PHE A 175 22.40 5.02 2.09
C PHE A 175 23.56 5.39 1.16
N LYS A 176 24.25 4.39 0.59
CA LYS A 176 25.32 4.56 -0.39
C LYS A 176 24.92 4.19 -1.81
N SER A 177 23.74 3.58 -1.95
CA SER A 177 23.24 3.11 -3.23
C SER A 177 22.57 4.25 -4.01
N ASP A 178 22.72 4.26 -5.34
CA ASP A 178 22.01 5.20 -6.22
C ASP A 178 20.58 4.70 -6.51
N LEU A 179 19.63 5.25 -5.76
CA LEU A 179 18.20 4.91 -5.87
C LEU A 179 17.38 6.05 -6.51
N LYS A 180 18.01 7.00 -7.19
CA LYS A 180 17.32 8.16 -7.79
C LYS A 180 16.49 7.82 -9.03
N ARG A 181 16.79 6.71 -9.68
CA ARG A 181 16.11 6.23 -10.89
C ARG A 181 14.67 5.79 -10.61
N PRO A 182 13.85 5.56 -11.64
CA PRO A 182 12.58 4.85 -11.44
C PRO A 182 12.83 3.52 -10.72
N LEU A 183 12.24 3.34 -9.53
CA LEU A 183 12.63 2.29 -8.60
C LEU A 183 11.48 1.33 -8.32
N ALA A 184 11.74 0.03 -8.45
CA ALA A 184 10.91 -1.04 -7.93
C ALA A 184 11.61 -1.66 -6.70
N LEU A 185 11.12 -1.35 -5.49
CA LEU A 185 11.67 -1.88 -4.25
C LEU A 185 10.98 -3.18 -3.87
N VAL A 186 11.72 -4.27 -3.75
CA VAL A 186 11.18 -5.56 -3.30
C VAL A 186 11.44 -5.71 -1.81
N ILE A 187 10.36 -5.94 -1.06
CA ILE A 187 10.35 -6.11 0.39
C ILE A 187 9.92 -7.53 0.69
N GLY A 188 10.77 -8.29 1.37
CA GLY A 188 10.51 -9.67 1.75
C GLY A 188 9.88 -9.82 3.13
N SER A 189 9.53 -11.07 3.49
CA SER A 189 9.01 -11.41 4.81
C SER A 189 10.06 -11.21 5.91
N GLU A 190 9.60 -11.06 7.16
CA GLU A 190 10.48 -10.81 8.32
C GLU A 190 11.45 -11.97 8.60
N GLY A 191 11.08 -13.21 8.33
CA GLY A 191 11.88 -14.40 8.59
C GLY A 191 12.79 -14.76 7.43
N ASP A 192 12.20 -14.91 6.24
CA ASP A 192 12.90 -15.48 5.08
C ASP A 192 13.47 -14.40 4.13
N GLY A 193 13.12 -13.11 4.35
CA GLY A 193 13.47 -12.04 3.43
C GLY A 193 12.79 -12.19 2.07
N ILE A 194 13.47 -11.75 1.02
CA ILE A 194 13.03 -11.98 -0.37
C ILE A 194 13.41 -13.38 -0.83
N SER A 195 12.56 -14.03 -1.62
CA SER A 195 12.84 -15.37 -2.12
C SER A 195 14.07 -15.37 -3.04
N ARG A 196 14.83 -16.47 -3.03
CA ARG A 196 16.07 -16.61 -3.81
C ARG A 196 15.88 -16.24 -5.28
N LEU A 197 14.82 -16.79 -5.90
CA LEU A 197 14.56 -16.52 -7.31
C LEU A 197 14.25 -15.03 -7.58
N VAL A 198 13.58 -14.35 -6.67
CA VAL A 198 13.31 -12.90 -6.76
C VAL A 198 14.61 -12.12 -6.59
N ALA A 199 15.47 -12.51 -5.63
CA ALA A 199 16.77 -11.88 -5.41
C ALA A 199 17.67 -11.96 -6.65
N GLU A 200 17.70 -13.12 -7.32
CA GLU A 200 18.46 -13.35 -8.56
C GLU A 200 17.99 -12.45 -9.73
N HIS A 201 16.74 -11.96 -9.68
CA HIS A 201 16.17 -11.05 -10.68
C HIS A 201 16.18 -9.57 -10.25
N CYS A 202 16.70 -9.24 -9.09
CA CYS A 202 16.98 -7.85 -8.72
C CYS A 202 18.24 -7.34 -9.43
N ASP A 203 18.25 -6.06 -9.80
CA ASP A 203 19.45 -5.43 -10.38
C ASP A 203 20.49 -5.15 -9.28
N MET A 204 20.01 -4.97 -8.04
CA MET A 204 20.85 -4.78 -6.87
C MET A 204 20.15 -5.30 -5.61
N LEU A 205 20.95 -5.68 -4.63
CA LEU A 205 20.50 -5.96 -3.28
C LEU A 205 20.98 -4.87 -2.35
N VAL A 206 20.08 -4.33 -1.53
CA VAL A 206 20.35 -3.26 -0.58
C VAL A 206 19.96 -3.66 0.83
N LYS A 207 20.70 -3.16 1.81
CA LYS A 207 20.41 -3.38 3.24
C LYS A 207 20.37 -2.08 4.01
N ILE A 208 19.52 -2.05 5.01
CA ILE A 208 19.54 -1.02 6.04
C ILE A 208 20.63 -1.40 7.03
N PRO A 209 21.68 -0.57 7.23
CA PRO A 209 22.72 -0.89 8.18
C PRO A 209 22.17 -0.90 9.60
N MET A 210 22.35 -2.01 10.30
CA MET A 210 21.90 -2.20 11.67
C MET A 210 23.07 -1.99 12.63
N ALA A 211 22.94 -1.07 13.58
CA ALA A 211 23.98 -0.78 14.56
C ALA A 211 23.87 -1.62 15.84
N GLY A 212 22.76 -2.32 16.04
CA GLY A 212 22.43 -3.08 17.23
C GLY A 212 22.50 -4.59 17.03
N GLN A 213 22.01 -5.34 18.04
CA GLN A 213 21.94 -6.81 18.00
C GLN A 213 20.72 -7.35 17.22
N VAL A 214 19.72 -6.51 16.99
CA VAL A 214 18.52 -6.87 16.21
C VAL A 214 18.89 -6.95 14.74
N GLN A 215 18.54 -8.06 14.09
CA GLN A 215 18.91 -8.32 12.69
C GLN A 215 17.89 -7.83 11.67
N SER A 216 16.66 -7.51 12.10
CA SER A 216 15.60 -7.03 11.22
C SER A 216 14.77 -5.94 11.89
N LEU A 217 14.21 -5.04 11.08
CA LEU A 217 13.15 -4.13 11.46
C LEU A 217 11.81 -4.81 11.16
N ASN A 218 10.75 -4.35 11.81
CA ASN A 218 9.39 -4.74 11.41
C ASN A 218 9.08 -4.13 10.04
N ALA A 219 8.42 -4.91 9.19
CA ALA A 219 8.03 -4.49 7.84
C ALA A 219 6.97 -3.38 7.84
#